data_358f9d6e6749eca13ae8cebd65f65f73
#
_entry.id   358f9d6e6749eca13ae8cebd65f65f73
#
_cell.length_a   1.000
_cell.length_b   1.000
_cell.length_c   1.000
_cell.angle_alpha   90.00
_cell.angle_beta   90.00
_cell.angle_gamma   90.00
#
_symmetry.space_group_name_H-M   'P 1'
#
loop_
_entity.id
_entity.type
_entity.pdbx_description
1 polymer ?
#
loop_
_entity_poly.entity_id
_entity_poly.type
_entity_poly.pdbx_seq_one_letter_code
_entity_poly.pdbx_strand_id
1 'polypeptide(L)'
;MREIMKILPVTVDGKSQDFRLTKLDAFSGASLLRMLSRMPKDPGGETVLDFITGLSEADLRSLMTTCLQHTEVFLPAGWNPVMTRGEWTYPELEHDTAVCLRLTIEEALWTLEGFFGGGASDSHPGTPAT
;
A
#
# COMPACT_ATOMS: atom_id res chain seq x y z
N MET A 1 -5.97 12.80 -15.76
CA MET A 1 -6.01 13.04 -14.31
C MET A 1 -5.34 11.89 -13.58
N ARG A 2 -4.57 12.20 -12.56
CA ARG A 2 -3.88 11.16 -11.79
C ARG A 2 -4.85 10.45 -10.84
N GLU A 3 -4.77 9.15 -10.84
CA GLU A 3 -5.58 8.35 -9.95
C GLU A 3 -4.96 8.31 -8.56
N ILE A 4 -5.72 8.66 -7.52
CA ILE A 4 -5.22 8.68 -6.17
C ILE A 4 -5.92 7.68 -5.25
N MET A 5 -6.92 6.97 -5.77
CA MET A 5 -7.65 5.94 -5.02
C MET A 5 -7.76 4.68 -5.84
N LYS A 6 -7.76 3.55 -5.17
CA LYS A 6 -7.80 2.26 -5.83
C LYS A 6 -8.58 1.29 -4.93
N ILE A 7 -9.52 0.55 -5.52
CA ILE A 7 -10.30 -0.42 -4.76
C ILE A 7 -9.71 -1.80 -4.94
N LEU A 8 -9.55 -2.51 -3.83
CA LEU A 8 -8.95 -3.83 -3.79
C LEU A 8 -9.83 -4.77 -2.98
N PRO A 9 -10.42 -5.80 -3.60
CA PRO A 9 -11.17 -6.80 -2.84
C PRO A 9 -10.21 -7.80 -2.21
N VAL A 10 -10.42 -8.10 -0.94
CA VAL A 10 -9.60 -9.05 -0.19
C VAL A 10 -10.52 -9.90 0.67
N THR A 11 -10.21 -11.18 0.79
CA THR A 11 -10.98 -12.08 1.63
C THR A 11 -10.56 -11.90 3.09
N VAL A 12 -11.54 -11.58 3.94
CA VAL A 12 -11.35 -11.44 5.39
C VAL A 12 -12.36 -12.36 6.06
N ASP A 13 -11.86 -13.33 6.84
CA ASP A 13 -12.71 -14.32 7.52
C ASP A 13 -13.66 -15.02 6.56
N GLY A 14 -13.17 -15.38 5.40
CA GLY A 14 -13.95 -16.12 4.41
C GLY A 14 -14.93 -15.27 3.61
N LYS A 15 -14.97 -13.98 3.83
CA LYS A 15 -15.86 -13.07 3.10
C LYS A 15 -15.05 -12.09 2.29
N SER A 16 -15.53 -11.77 1.08
CA SER A 16 -14.91 -10.75 0.26
C SER A 16 -15.20 -9.38 0.85
N GLN A 17 -14.18 -8.61 1.08
CA GLN A 17 -14.31 -7.28 1.66
C GLN A 17 -13.57 -6.30 0.77
N ASP A 18 -14.23 -5.20 0.42
CA ASP A 18 -13.59 -4.18 -0.40
C ASP A 18 -12.81 -3.21 0.47
N PHE A 19 -11.57 -2.96 0.05
CA PHE A 19 -10.72 -1.96 0.67
C PHE A 19 -10.42 -0.88 -0.36
N ARG A 20 -10.24 0.34 0.10
CA ARG A 20 -9.88 1.45 -0.78
C ARG A 20 -8.53 2.00 -0.32
N LEU A 21 -7.55 1.87 -1.21
CA LEU A 21 -6.22 2.41 -0.95
C LEU A 21 -6.17 3.84 -1.47
N THR A 22 -5.68 4.75 -0.63
CA THR A 22 -5.45 6.12 -1.04
C THR A 22 -3.95 6.30 -1.21
N LYS A 23 -3.55 6.95 -2.30
CA LYS A 23 -2.13 7.15 -2.57
C LYS A 23 -1.49 7.92 -1.41
N LEU A 24 -0.29 7.52 -1.03
CA LEU A 24 0.41 8.17 0.07
C LEU A 24 0.66 9.65 -0.28
N ASP A 25 0.59 10.49 0.74
CA ASP A 25 0.97 11.89 0.56
C ASP A 25 2.47 11.96 0.26
N ALA A 26 2.91 13.13 -0.22
CA ALA A 26 4.30 13.27 -0.68
C ALA A 26 5.34 12.92 0.40
N PHE A 27 5.07 13.29 1.64
CA PHE A 27 6.04 13.02 2.70
C PHE A 27 6.07 11.54 3.08
N SER A 28 4.90 10.92 3.18
CA SER A 28 4.83 9.48 3.47
C SER A 28 5.41 8.67 2.32
N GLY A 29 5.11 9.07 1.09
CA GLY A 29 5.65 8.41 -0.09
C GLY A 29 7.16 8.52 -0.16
N ALA A 30 7.71 9.69 0.16
CA ALA A 30 9.16 9.86 0.18
C ALA A 30 9.82 9.01 1.26
N SER A 31 9.19 8.91 2.43
CA SER A 31 9.68 8.05 3.49
C SER A 31 9.70 6.59 3.06
N LEU A 32 8.64 6.15 2.38
CA LEU A 32 8.57 4.80 1.88
C LEU A 32 9.67 4.55 0.84
N LEU A 33 9.85 5.46 -0.09
CA LEU A 33 10.89 5.32 -1.12
C LEU A 33 12.27 5.27 -0.48
N ARG A 34 12.52 6.09 0.52
CA ARG A 34 13.79 6.06 1.22
C ARG A 34 14.03 4.70 1.87
N MET A 35 13.00 4.15 2.50
CA MET A 35 13.10 2.85 3.14
C MET A 35 13.35 1.75 2.13
N LEU A 36 12.69 1.84 0.96
CA LEU A 36 12.78 0.81 -0.07
C LEU A 36 13.89 1.07 -1.10
N SER A 37 14.78 2.03 -0.85
CA SER A 37 15.77 2.44 -1.83
C SER A 37 16.77 1.34 -2.19
N ARG A 38 16.87 0.30 -1.38
CA ARG A 38 17.78 -0.82 -1.66
C ARG A 38 17.16 -1.90 -2.53
N MET A 39 15.89 -1.77 -2.85
CA MET A 39 15.22 -2.77 -3.66
C MET A 39 15.64 -2.66 -5.11
N PRO A 40 15.64 -3.78 -5.84
CA PRO A 40 15.90 -3.71 -7.27
C PRO A 40 14.79 -2.96 -7.98
N LYS A 41 15.08 -2.47 -9.18
CA LYS A 41 14.05 -1.90 -10.01
C LYS A 41 13.08 -3.03 -10.40
N ASP A 42 11.86 -2.66 -10.68
CA ASP A 42 10.81 -3.61 -11.08
C ASP A 42 10.61 -4.71 -10.04
N PRO A 43 10.38 -4.35 -8.78
CA PRO A 43 10.18 -5.38 -7.76
C PRO A 43 8.84 -6.08 -7.95
N GLY A 44 8.85 -7.41 -7.79
CA GLY A 44 7.61 -8.18 -7.76
C GLY A 44 7.09 -8.25 -6.34
N GLY A 45 5.88 -8.78 -6.20
CA GLY A 45 5.24 -8.90 -4.90
C GLY A 45 6.07 -9.69 -3.91
N GLU A 46 6.69 -10.77 -4.37
CA GLU A 46 7.52 -11.60 -3.50
C GLU A 46 8.76 -10.86 -3.04
N THR A 47 9.37 -10.08 -3.93
CA THR A 47 10.54 -9.29 -3.58
C THR A 47 10.20 -8.23 -2.53
N VAL A 48 9.04 -7.59 -2.70
CA VAL A 48 8.59 -6.59 -1.74
C VAL A 48 8.30 -7.25 -0.40
N LEU A 49 7.65 -8.42 -0.42
CA LEU A 49 7.36 -9.14 0.82
C LEU A 49 8.65 -9.50 1.56
N ASP A 50 9.63 -10.04 0.84
CA ASP A 50 10.91 -10.41 1.45
C ASP A 50 11.59 -9.20 2.07
N PHE A 51 11.58 -8.08 1.36
CA PHE A 51 12.22 -6.88 1.85
C PHE A 51 11.52 -6.37 3.11
N ILE A 52 10.20 -6.32 3.07
CA ILE A 52 9.40 -5.78 4.18
C ILE A 52 9.56 -6.64 5.42
N THR A 53 9.52 -7.96 5.26
CA THR A 53 9.64 -8.84 6.42
C THR A 53 11.06 -8.87 6.98
N GLY A 54 12.04 -8.40 6.20
CA GLY A 54 13.42 -8.27 6.67
C GLY A 54 13.74 -6.96 7.37
N LEU A 55 12.78 -6.04 7.44
CA LEU A 55 13.00 -4.76 8.10
C LEU A 55 13.09 -4.94 9.62
N SER A 56 13.68 -3.95 10.29
CA SER A 56 13.66 -3.94 11.76
C SER A 56 12.20 -3.84 12.21
N GLU A 57 11.95 -4.25 13.45
CA GLU A 57 10.60 -4.19 13.98
C GLU A 57 10.04 -2.78 13.93
N ALA A 58 10.87 -1.79 14.27
CA ALA A 58 10.43 -0.40 14.26
C ALA A 58 10.08 0.08 12.86
N ASP A 59 10.92 -0.26 11.87
CA ASP A 59 10.66 0.14 10.49
C ASP A 59 9.44 -0.56 9.92
N LEU A 60 9.29 -1.84 10.24
CA LEU A 60 8.12 -2.60 9.77
C LEU A 60 6.84 -2.01 10.34
N ARG A 61 6.83 -1.73 11.63
CA ARG A 61 5.66 -1.14 12.28
C ARG A 61 5.33 0.22 11.68
N SER A 62 6.35 1.04 11.44
CA SER A 62 6.16 2.37 10.85
C SER A 62 5.58 2.26 9.45
N LEU A 63 6.10 1.35 8.64
CA LEU A 63 5.62 1.15 7.28
C LEU A 63 4.18 0.68 7.27
N MET A 64 3.86 -0.35 8.07
CA MET A 64 2.51 -0.87 8.11
C MET A 64 1.52 0.16 8.61
N THR A 65 1.89 0.91 9.66
CA THR A 65 1.02 1.95 10.20
C THR A 65 0.73 3.00 9.14
N THR A 66 1.76 3.46 8.43
CA THR A 66 1.58 4.46 7.39
C THR A 66 0.65 3.97 6.30
N CYS A 67 0.86 2.75 5.82
CA CYS A 67 0.04 2.22 4.74
C CYS A 67 -1.39 1.96 5.19
N LEU A 68 -1.57 1.41 6.38
CA LEU A 68 -2.91 1.08 6.86
C LEU A 68 -3.72 2.34 7.18
N GLN A 69 -3.06 3.42 7.58
CA GLN A 69 -3.76 4.69 7.79
C GLN A 69 -4.26 5.33 6.49
N HIS A 70 -3.73 4.89 5.36
CA HIS A 70 -4.20 5.34 4.05
C HIS A 70 -5.14 4.33 3.40
N THR A 71 -5.64 3.37 4.18
CA THR A 71 -6.52 2.32 3.70
C THR A 71 -7.88 2.46 4.38
N GLU A 72 -8.94 2.33 3.59
CA GLU A 72 -10.31 2.33 4.11
C GLU A 72 -10.98 1.02 3.78
N VAL A 73 -12.00 0.67 4.57
CA VAL A 73 -12.79 -0.53 4.35
C VAL A 73 -14.24 -0.12 4.09
N PHE A 74 -14.90 -0.82 3.18
CA PHE A 74 -16.30 -0.54 2.86
C PHE A 74 -17.20 -1.34 3.80
N LEU A 75 -17.88 -0.63 4.69
CA LEU A 75 -18.80 -1.20 5.66
C LEU A 75 -20.22 -0.77 5.29
N PRO A 76 -21.25 -1.37 5.90
CA PRO A 76 -22.63 -0.98 5.58
C PRO A 76 -22.90 0.51 5.71
N ALA A 77 -22.20 1.19 6.62
CA ALA A 77 -22.37 2.63 6.81
C ALA A 77 -21.50 3.47 5.86
N GLY A 78 -20.68 2.83 5.04
CA GLY A 78 -19.82 3.52 4.09
C GLY A 78 -18.36 3.22 4.31
N TRP A 79 -17.49 4.02 3.69
CA TRP A 79 -16.04 3.86 3.81
C TRP A 79 -15.56 4.35 5.17
N ASN A 80 -14.76 3.53 5.84
CA ASN A 80 -14.19 3.86 7.14
C ASN A 80 -12.71 3.55 7.13
N PRO A 81 -11.88 4.38 7.80
CA PRO A 81 -10.46 4.07 7.87
C PRO A 81 -10.21 2.78 8.62
N VAL A 82 -9.21 2.04 8.18
CA VAL A 82 -8.77 0.82 8.86
C VAL A 82 -8.04 1.17 10.14
N MET A 83 -7.26 2.26 10.09
CA MET A 83 -6.45 2.69 11.22
C MET A 83 -6.37 4.20 11.24
N THR A 84 -6.42 4.78 12.44
CA THR A 84 -6.32 6.23 12.63
C THR A 84 -5.35 6.51 13.76
N ARG A 85 -4.32 7.28 13.48
CA ARG A 85 -3.32 7.68 14.48
C ARG A 85 -2.70 6.47 15.19
N GLY A 86 -2.44 5.41 14.41
CA GLY A 86 -1.83 4.22 14.95
C GLY A 86 -2.76 3.30 15.70
N GLU A 87 -4.06 3.60 15.74
CA GLU A 87 -5.03 2.78 16.45
C GLU A 87 -6.03 2.15 15.48
N TRP A 88 -6.42 0.92 15.78
CA TRP A 88 -7.33 0.20 14.93
C TRP A 88 -8.74 0.78 15.00
N THR A 89 -9.27 1.17 13.84
CA THR A 89 -10.66 1.59 13.71
C THR A 89 -11.49 0.49 13.04
N TYR A 90 -10.82 -0.53 12.49
CA TYR A 90 -11.47 -1.72 11.96
C TYR A 90 -10.81 -2.92 12.65
N PRO A 91 -11.33 -3.33 13.82
CA PRO A 91 -10.61 -4.31 14.66
C PRO A 91 -10.51 -5.71 14.07
N GLU A 92 -11.29 -6.04 13.05
CA GLU A 92 -11.18 -7.34 12.40
C GLU A 92 -9.79 -7.62 11.84
N LEU A 93 -9.02 -6.58 11.56
CA LEU A 93 -7.67 -6.77 11.02
C LEU A 93 -6.58 -6.82 12.07
N GLU A 94 -6.91 -6.52 13.31
CA GLU A 94 -5.88 -6.42 14.35
C GLU A 94 -5.05 -7.69 14.48
N HIS A 95 -5.67 -8.84 14.27
CA HIS A 95 -4.98 -10.12 14.39
C HIS A 95 -4.85 -10.85 13.04
N ASP A 96 -5.07 -10.15 11.94
CA ASP A 96 -4.98 -10.74 10.60
C ASP A 96 -3.72 -10.26 9.90
N THR A 97 -2.59 -10.89 10.25
CA THR A 97 -1.29 -10.51 9.71
C THR A 97 -1.25 -10.58 8.19
N ALA A 98 -1.84 -11.64 7.62
CA ALA A 98 -1.77 -11.84 6.18
C ALA A 98 -2.45 -10.72 5.41
N VAL A 99 -3.65 -10.33 5.86
CA VAL A 99 -4.37 -9.25 5.19
C VAL A 99 -3.65 -7.91 5.38
N CYS A 100 -3.16 -7.65 6.59
CA CYS A 100 -2.42 -6.42 6.85
C CYS A 100 -1.18 -6.30 5.98
N LEU A 101 -0.43 -7.39 5.83
CA LEU A 101 0.73 -7.38 4.96
C LEU A 101 0.33 -7.24 3.50
N ARG A 102 -0.75 -7.88 3.09
CA ARG A 102 -1.25 -7.75 1.72
C ARG A 102 -1.56 -6.30 1.39
N LEU A 103 -2.28 -5.62 2.27
CA LEU A 103 -2.64 -4.22 2.06
C LEU A 103 -1.40 -3.33 2.02
N THR A 104 -0.45 -3.60 2.91
CA THR A 104 0.81 -2.84 2.95
C THR A 104 1.59 -3.02 1.65
N ILE A 105 1.70 -4.26 1.18
CA ILE A 105 2.44 -4.56 -0.05
C ILE A 105 1.77 -3.91 -1.26
N GLU A 106 0.46 -3.97 -1.35
CA GLU A 106 -0.25 -3.34 -2.47
C GLU A 106 -0.02 -1.84 -2.50
N GLU A 107 -0.06 -1.21 -1.33
CA GLU A 107 0.19 0.23 -1.24
C GLU A 107 1.63 0.55 -1.65
N ALA A 108 2.58 -0.24 -1.18
CA ALA A 108 3.99 -0.03 -1.50
C ALA A 108 4.26 -0.24 -2.98
N LEU A 109 3.71 -1.30 -3.57
CA LEU A 109 3.87 -1.56 -5.00
C LEU A 109 3.27 -0.44 -5.83
N TRP A 110 2.12 0.04 -5.44
CA TRP A 110 1.45 1.13 -6.16
C TRP A 110 2.31 2.40 -6.12
N THR A 111 2.89 2.71 -4.97
CA THR A 111 3.77 3.85 -4.83
C THR A 111 5.02 3.68 -5.69
N LEU A 112 5.63 2.49 -5.66
CA LEU A 112 6.83 2.22 -6.45
C LEU A 112 6.54 2.23 -7.94
N GLU A 113 5.39 1.72 -8.34
CA GLU A 113 4.99 1.70 -9.74
C GLU A 113 4.92 3.13 -10.29
N GLY A 114 4.34 4.03 -9.52
CA GLY A 114 4.27 5.43 -9.94
C GLY A 114 5.63 6.07 -10.04
N PHE A 115 6.59 5.60 -9.27
CA PHE A 115 7.93 6.17 -9.26
C PHE A 115 8.84 5.56 -10.33
N PHE A 116 8.82 4.24 -10.47
CA PHE A 116 9.74 3.56 -11.39
C PHE A 116 9.12 3.27 -12.76
N GLY A 117 7.95 2.68 -12.76
CA GLY A 117 7.34 2.22 -14.00
C GLY A 117 6.42 3.24 -14.62
N GLY A 118 5.52 3.76 -13.82
CA GLY A 118 4.55 4.73 -14.30
C GLY A 118 5.18 6.02 -14.77
N GLY A 119 6.29 6.38 -14.19
CA GLY A 119 6.98 7.59 -14.58
C GLY A 119 7.51 7.53 -15.99
N ALA A 120 7.84 6.35 -16.43
CA ALA A 120 8.35 6.20 -17.79
C ALA A 120 7.25 6.32 -18.82
N SER A 121 6.12 6.06 -18.45
CA SER A 121 5.04 6.06 -19.41
C SER A 121 4.28 7.31 -19.38
N ASP A 122 4.42 7.67 -19.26
CA ASP A 122 3.56 8.51 -19.26
C ASP A 122 3.68 9.19 -20.16
N SER A 123 4.37 8.42 -20.00
CA SER A 123 4.43 8.43 -20.65
C SER A 123 4.25 8.32 -21.40
N HIS A 124 4.47 8.37 -21.58
CA HIS A 124 4.53 8.04 -22.34
C HIS A 124 4.23 7.95 -22.92
N PRO A 125 4.24 8.19 -23.20
CA PRO A 125 4.15 8.01 -23.85
C PRO A 125 4.12 7.94 -24.30
N GLY A 126 4.17 7.88 -24.49
CA GLY A 126 4.32 7.60 -25.01
C GLY A 126 4.46 7.48 -25.32
N THR A 127 4.65 7.75 -25.31
CA THR A 127 4.96 7.41 -25.65
C THR A 127 5.17 7.10 -25.98
N PRO A 128 5.24 7.12 -26.22
CA PRO A 128 5.60 6.73 -26.61
C PRO A 128 6.00 6.56 -26.73
N ALA A 129 6.11 6.69 -26.67
CA ALA A 129 6.48 6.43 -26.86
C ALA A 129 6.73 6.29 -26.99
N THR A 130 6.78 6.34 -27.26
CA THR A 130 7.10 6.23 -27.43
C THR A 130 7.29 6.10 -27.72
#